data_a23872283cf30be20e1e7d067cb39c6b
#
_entry.id   a23872283cf30be20e1e7d067cb39c6b
#
_cell.length_a   1.000
_cell.length_b   1.000
_cell.length_c   1.000
_cell.angle_alpha   90.00
_cell.angle_beta   90.00
_cell.angle_gamma   90.00
#
_symmetry.space_group_name_H-M   'P 1'
#
loop_
_entity.id
_entity.type
_entity.pdbx_description
1 polymer ?
#
loop_
_entity_poly.entity_id
_entity_poly.type
_entity_poly.pdbx_seq_one_letter_code
_entity_poly.pdbx_strand_id
1 'polypeptide(L)'
;MKKFLAVVKHEYKKIVLKWSFIIATLLFPVLAAAFAVVPALLFSIKGEPTRLVVVDQTGKVAPRLRENLLKEKDAAIEKSQDEMLKDLTAASQQEQMKRAAEQAGESFNFVEYNAETKSIEQIKRELNGKITAKEIDAYLIVPTNYDTPNAQFEFFSRKAGDFVANSSLKNAINGAVRSQRLADANISEDKLKNLSQNIDLSVRKVSETGDEKDSEGSFAAAFIVGLMIYITLLIYGQQILAAVIEEKETRIAEILFSSAKPFELMMGKLVGVGLAGLTQLAIWIISALVLVGIGLAQMSAAGMNISIPDITPLTIVYFFIFFLLGFFIYATIYALIGSMVTTMQEGSQFAMFPVFALVIGFYMSFTVIRDPNSSLAFWVSIAPFLAPITMPVRILAETPPFWQIALSITLNALTIAGLVWLAARIYRVGMLM
;
A
#
# COMPACT_ATOMS: atom_id res chain seq x y z
N MET A 1 12.56 -36.99 -21.35
CA MET A 1 11.62 -35.90 -21.74
C MET A 1 10.16 -36.22 -21.45
N LYS A 2 9.58 -37.37 -21.89
CA LYS A 2 8.13 -37.67 -21.65
C LYS A 2 7.78 -37.73 -20.15
N LYS A 3 8.63 -38.34 -19.29
CA LYS A 3 8.41 -38.41 -17.82
C LYS A 3 8.49 -37.05 -17.16
N PHE A 4 9.48 -36.22 -17.52
CA PHE A 4 9.62 -34.85 -17.04
C PHE A 4 8.37 -34.01 -17.34
N LEU A 5 7.88 -33.99 -18.59
CA LEU A 5 6.66 -33.27 -18.97
C LEU A 5 5.43 -33.80 -18.26
N ALA A 6 5.35 -35.10 -17.96
CA ALA A 6 4.26 -35.66 -17.19
C ALA A 6 4.23 -35.09 -15.73
N VAL A 7 5.42 -35.02 -15.11
CA VAL A 7 5.57 -34.42 -13.77
C VAL A 7 5.18 -32.93 -13.80
N VAL A 8 5.71 -32.15 -14.74
CA VAL A 8 5.35 -30.71 -14.91
C VAL A 8 3.84 -30.53 -15.02
N LYS A 9 3.19 -31.31 -15.91
CA LYS A 9 1.75 -31.24 -16.13
C LYS A 9 0.95 -31.62 -14.87
N HIS A 10 1.43 -32.64 -14.14
CA HIS A 10 0.78 -33.07 -12.90
C HIS A 10 0.86 -31.99 -11.84
N GLU A 11 2.05 -31.44 -11.56
CA GLU A 11 2.27 -30.42 -10.55
C GLU A 11 1.51 -29.13 -10.89
N TYR A 12 1.55 -28.69 -12.15
CA TYR A 12 0.77 -27.53 -12.60
C TYR A 12 -0.72 -27.72 -12.34
N LYS A 13 -1.31 -28.86 -12.77
CA LYS A 13 -2.72 -29.14 -12.56
C LYS A 13 -3.08 -29.28 -11.07
N LYS A 14 -2.20 -29.91 -10.27
CA LYS A 14 -2.38 -30.07 -8.83
C LYS A 14 -2.56 -28.74 -8.12
N ILE A 15 -1.94 -27.66 -8.64
CA ILE A 15 -2.03 -26.31 -8.05
C ILE A 15 -3.19 -25.53 -8.67
N VAL A 16 -3.20 -25.36 -9.99
CA VAL A 16 -4.10 -24.41 -10.68
C VAL A 16 -5.56 -24.86 -10.60
N LEU A 17 -5.84 -26.17 -10.53
CA LEU A 17 -7.20 -26.68 -10.41
C LEU A 17 -7.74 -26.75 -8.97
N LYS A 18 -6.92 -26.39 -7.95
CA LYS A 18 -7.42 -26.29 -6.58
C LYS A 18 -8.24 -25.02 -6.37
N TRP A 19 -9.36 -25.14 -5.68
CA TRP A 19 -10.16 -23.98 -5.26
C TRP A 19 -9.36 -22.95 -4.49
N SER A 20 -8.42 -23.39 -3.65
CA SER A 20 -7.53 -22.49 -2.91
C SER A 20 -6.68 -21.61 -3.84
N PHE A 21 -6.24 -22.11 -4.99
CA PHE A 21 -5.52 -21.32 -5.99
C PHE A 21 -6.41 -20.25 -6.61
N ILE A 22 -7.64 -20.62 -7.01
CA ILE A 22 -8.61 -19.69 -7.63
C ILE A 22 -8.97 -18.59 -6.65
N ILE A 23 -9.28 -18.96 -5.38
CA ILE A 23 -9.59 -17.99 -4.34
C ILE A 23 -8.39 -17.07 -4.07
N ALA A 24 -7.18 -17.61 -3.87
CA ALA A 24 -5.99 -16.80 -3.60
C ALA A 24 -5.63 -15.89 -4.79
N THR A 25 -5.82 -16.36 -6.03
CA THR A 25 -5.53 -15.58 -7.23
C THR A 25 -6.52 -14.43 -7.41
N LEU A 26 -7.81 -14.65 -7.16
CA LEU A 26 -8.84 -13.62 -7.28
C LEU A 26 -8.89 -12.69 -6.06
N LEU A 27 -8.48 -13.19 -4.88
CA LEU A 27 -8.51 -12.42 -3.64
C LEU A 27 -7.65 -11.15 -3.73
N PHE A 28 -6.47 -11.23 -4.33
CA PHE A 28 -5.57 -10.08 -4.42
C PHE A 28 -6.16 -8.92 -5.24
N PRO A 29 -6.65 -9.11 -6.48
CA PRO A 29 -7.35 -8.06 -7.23
C PRO A 29 -8.60 -7.53 -6.51
N VAL A 30 -9.38 -8.43 -5.88
CA VAL A 30 -10.57 -8.03 -5.11
C VAL A 30 -10.19 -7.20 -3.89
N LEU A 31 -9.16 -7.60 -3.14
CA LEU A 31 -8.66 -6.81 -2.01
C LEU A 31 -8.08 -5.47 -2.47
N ALA A 32 -7.35 -5.43 -3.58
CA ALA A 32 -6.83 -4.19 -4.14
C ALA A 32 -7.98 -3.24 -4.53
N ALA A 33 -9.00 -3.73 -5.21
CA ALA A 33 -10.20 -2.96 -5.53
C ALA A 33 -10.97 -2.54 -4.26
N ALA A 34 -11.13 -3.43 -3.29
CA ALA A 34 -11.79 -3.12 -2.02
C ALA A 34 -10.99 -2.08 -1.23
N PHE A 35 -9.67 -2.18 -1.19
CA PHE A 35 -8.81 -1.21 -0.51
C PHE A 35 -8.89 0.19 -1.13
N ALA A 36 -9.15 0.30 -2.43
CA ALA A 36 -9.42 1.57 -3.10
C ALA A 36 -10.82 2.11 -2.80
N VAL A 37 -11.84 1.25 -2.78
CA VAL A 37 -13.25 1.66 -2.71
C VAL A 37 -13.79 1.74 -1.27
N VAL A 38 -13.40 0.80 -0.39
CA VAL A 38 -13.94 0.72 0.98
C VAL A 38 -13.66 1.97 1.80
N PRO A 39 -12.47 2.60 1.80
CA PRO A 39 -12.27 3.86 2.51
C PRO A 39 -13.22 4.96 2.03
N ALA A 40 -13.38 5.11 0.71
CA ALA A 40 -14.29 6.10 0.14
C ALA A 40 -15.75 5.85 0.59
N LEU A 41 -16.19 4.59 0.62
CA LEU A 41 -17.51 4.22 1.13
C LEU A 41 -17.64 4.46 2.63
N LEU A 42 -16.65 4.10 3.43
CA LEU A 42 -16.67 4.32 4.89
C LEU A 42 -16.74 5.81 5.22
N PHE A 43 -16.00 6.64 4.48
CA PHE A 43 -16.04 8.09 4.64
C PHE A 43 -17.34 8.73 4.13
N SER A 44 -18.06 8.08 3.20
CA SER A 44 -19.37 8.55 2.73
C SER A 44 -20.52 8.25 3.70
N ILE A 45 -20.32 7.36 4.68
CA ILE A 45 -21.32 7.06 5.71
C ILE A 45 -21.38 8.25 6.68
N LYS A 46 -22.45 9.05 6.56
CA LYS A 46 -22.70 10.18 7.45
C LYS A 46 -22.94 9.67 8.88
N GLY A 47 -22.11 10.11 9.83
CA GLY A 47 -22.36 9.91 11.25
C GLY A 47 -23.53 10.75 11.75
N GLU A 48 -24.12 10.40 12.88
CA GLU A 48 -25.10 11.26 13.55
C GLU A 48 -24.43 12.57 13.96
N PRO A 49 -25.06 13.75 13.68
CA PRO A 49 -24.50 15.04 14.03
C PRO A 49 -24.21 15.16 15.53
N THR A 50 -23.01 15.60 15.87
CA THR A 50 -22.58 15.82 17.25
C THR A 50 -23.14 17.12 17.78
N ARG A 51 -23.95 17.07 18.83
CA ARG A 51 -24.50 18.26 19.50
C ARG A 51 -23.39 18.93 20.32
N LEU A 52 -22.86 20.06 19.78
CA LEU A 52 -21.72 20.78 20.31
C LEU A 52 -22.12 22.08 20.99
N VAL A 53 -21.69 22.25 22.22
CA VAL A 53 -21.74 23.52 22.93
C VAL A 53 -20.38 24.21 22.80
N VAL A 54 -20.37 25.47 22.37
CA VAL A 54 -19.16 26.30 22.36
C VAL A 54 -19.27 27.35 23.46
N VAL A 55 -18.37 27.25 24.43
CA VAL A 55 -18.25 28.23 25.53
C VAL A 55 -17.17 29.23 25.15
N ASP A 56 -17.57 30.38 24.69
CA ASP A 56 -16.67 31.49 24.30
C ASP A 56 -17.03 32.74 25.10
N GLN A 57 -16.30 32.98 26.19
CA GLN A 57 -16.51 34.15 27.03
C GLN A 57 -16.07 35.47 26.36
N THR A 58 -15.28 35.39 25.27
CA THR A 58 -14.86 36.56 24.51
C THR A 58 -15.86 36.99 23.45
N GLY A 59 -16.73 36.06 23.03
CA GLY A 59 -17.74 36.27 21.99
C GLY A 59 -17.18 36.43 20.58
N LYS A 60 -15.85 36.32 20.40
CA LYS A 60 -15.17 36.62 19.13
C LYS A 60 -14.89 35.37 18.25
N VAL A 61 -14.59 34.24 18.87
CA VAL A 61 -14.17 33.01 18.17
C VAL A 61 -15.36 32.14 17.75
N ALA A 62 -16.40 32.03 18.63
CA ALA A 62 -17.56 31.18 18.38
C ALA A 62 -18.33 31.52 17.10
N PRO A 63 -18.59 32.80 16.74
CA PRO A 63 -19.26 33.14 15.48
C PRO A 63 -18.46 32.67 14.25
N ARG A 64 -17.15 32.91 14.27
CA ARG A 64 -16.26 32.49 13.14
C ARG A 64 -16.09 30.99 13.05
N LEU A 65 -16.06 30.30 14.18
CA LEU A 65 -16.05 28.85 14.21
C LEU A 65 -17.31 28.27 13.58
N ARG A 66 -18.47 28.83 13.90
CA ARG A 66 -19.76 28.46 13.28
C ARG A 66 -19.73 28.72 11.76
N GLU A 67 -19.26 29.89 11.35
CA GLU A 67 -19.16 30.29 9.95
C GLU A 67 -18.23 29.34 9.18
N ASN A 68 -17.06 28.99 9.73
CA ASN A 68 -16.12 28.09 9.09
C ASN A 68 -16.69 26.68 8.94
N LEU A 69 -17.33 26.13 9.98
CA LEU A 69 -17.97 24.81 9.91
C LEU A 69 -19.18 24.80 8.95
N LEU A 70 -19.90 25.91 8.80
CA LEU A 70 -20.99 26.06 7.81
C LEU A 70 -20.45 26.22 6.38
N LYS A 71 -19.38 26.99 6.18
CA LYS A 71 -18.72 27.15 4.87
C LYS A 71 -18.08 25.85 4.40
N GLU A 72 -17.49 25.07 5.30
CA GLU A 72 -17.04 23.71 4.98
C GLU A 72 -18.20 22.81 4.55
N LYS A 73 -19.39 22.99 5.14
CA LYS A 73 -20.61 22.27 4.75
C LYS A 73 -21.06 22.61 3.32
N ASP A 74 -21.13 23.89 2.99
CA ASP A 74 -21.58 24.33 1.66
C ASP A 74 -20.57 23.96 0.56
N ALA A 75 -19.28 24.10 0.84
CA ALA A 75 -18.20 23.68 -0.05
C ALA A 75 -18.17 22.16 -0.25
N ALA A 76 -18.49 21.37 0.79
CA ALA A 76 -18.56 19.91 0.71
C ALA A 76 -19.76 19.44 -0.15
N ILE A 77 -20.90 20.15 -0.10
CA ILE A 77 -22.10 19.81 -0.90
C ILE A 77 -21.84 20.10 -2.39
N GLU A 78 -21.21 21.21 -2.71
CA GLU A 78 -20.93 21.63 -4.09
C GLU A 78 -19.84 20.77 -4.74
N LYS A 79 -18.85 20.34 -3.97
CA LYS A 79 -17.74 19.47 -4.43
C LYS A 79 -18.06 17.99 -4.47
N SER A 80 -19.02 17.51 -3.68
CA SER A 80 -19.28 16.06 -3.53
C SER A 80 -19.80 15.40 -4.80
N GLN A 81 -20.37 16.11 -5.75
CA GLN A 81 -20.82 15.54 -7.03
C GLN A 81 -19.73 15.47 -8.10
N ASP A 82 -18.78 16.45 -8.11
CA ASP A 82 -17.76 16.53 -9.17
C ASP A 82 -16.40 15.93 -8.76
N GLU A 83 -16.05 15.91 -7.47
CA GLU A 83 -14.73 15.51 -6.98
C GLU A 83 -14.64 14.07 -6.46
N MET A 84 -15.76 13.42 -6.13
CA MET A 84 -15.75 12.02 -5.66
C MET A 84 -15.17 11.04 -6.70
N LEU A 85 -15.20 11.42 -7.98
CA LEU A 85 -14.61 10.68 -9.09
C LEU A 85 -13.14 11.07 -9.35
N LYS A 86 -12.72 12.25 -8.89
CA LYS A 86 -11.36 12.79 -9.14
C LYS A 86 -10.27 12.23 -8.23
N ASP A 87 -10.63 11.66 -7.08
CA ASP A 87 -9.70 11.45 -5.96
C ASP A 87 -9.18 10.03 -5.75
N LEU A 88 -9.54 9.07 -6.60
CA LEU A 88 -9.17 7.67 -6.39
C LEU A 88 -7.69 7.33 -6.64
N THR A 89 -6.87 8.25 -7.17
CA THR A 89 -5.53 7.90 -7.67
C THR A 89 -4.35 8.77 -7.25
N ALA A 90 -4.55 9.96 -6.68
CA ALA A 90 -3.44 10.92 -6.51
C ALA A 90 -3.19 11.47 -5.10
N ALA A 91 -4.04 11.20 -4.13
CA ALA A 91 -3.86 11.82 -2.82
C ALA A 91 -3.07 10.92 -1.86
N SER A 92 -2.03 11.49 -1.25
CA SER A 92 -1.38 10.88 -0.09
C SER A 92 -2.41 10.57 1.00
N GLN A 93 -2.20 9.55 1.81
CA GLN A 93 -3.09 9.21 2.95
C GLN A 93 -3.43 10.43 3.81
N GLN A 94 -2.51 11.38 3.89
CA GLN A 94 -2.66 12.62 4.66
C GLN A 94 -3.65 13.59 4.01
N GLU A 95 -3.72 13.63 2.70
CA GLU A 95 -4.66 14.43 1.92
C GLU A 95 -6.05 13.82 1.88
N GLN A 96 -6.15 12.48 1.78
CA GLN A 96 -7.41 11.74 1.95
C GLN A 96 -7.99 11.92 3.35
N MET A 97 -7.15 11.89 4.40
CA MET A 97 -7.55 12.23 5.77
C MET A 97 -8.00 13.70 5.91
N LYS A 98 -7.32 14.63 5.24
CA LYS A 98 -7.69 16.05 5.25
C LYS A 98 -9.04 16.27 4.57
N ARG A 99 -9.30 15.64 3.45
CA ARG A 99 -10.56 15.73 2.71
C ARG A 99 -11.72 15.01 3.40
N ALA A 100 -11.44 13.86 4.05
CA ALA A 100 -12.41 13.20 4.91
C ALA A 100 -12.77 14.08 6.13
N ALA A 101 -11.82 14.83 6.66
CA ALA A 101 -12.06 15.81 7.72
C ALA A 101 -12.86 17.03 7.22
N GLU A 102 -12.66 17.46 5.99
CA GLU A 102 -13.44 18.52 5.33
C GLU A 102 -14.90 18.09 5.09
N GLN A 103 -15.14 16.83 4.67
CA GLN A 103 -16.49 16.26 4.54
C GLN A 103 -17.20 16.01 5.87
N ALA A 104 -16.47 15.90 6.97
CA ALA A 104 -17.02 15.74 8.30
C ALA A 104 -17.61 17.03 8.89
N GLY A 105 -17.52 18.18 8.20
CA GLY A 105 -18.14 19.45 8.62
C GLY A 105 -19.68 19.39 8.79
N GLU A 106 -20.35 18.39 8.22
CA GLU A 106 -21.78 18.10 8.47
C GLU A 106 -22.06 17.54 9.88
N SER A 107 -21.04 17.31 10.69
CA SER A 107 -21.13 16.50 11.91
C SER A 107 -21.46 17.29 13.18
N PHE A 108 -21.65 18.60 13.13
CA PHE A 108 -21.87 19.39 14.34
C PHE A 108 -23.19 20.19 14.31
N ASN A 109 -24.04 19.97 15.32
CA ASN A 109 -25.18 20.79 15.62
C ASN A 109 -24.87 21.68 16.85
N PHE A 110 -24.85 22.99 16.68
CA PHE A 110 -24.56 23.91 17.76
C PHE A 110 -25.76 24.03 18.71
N VAL A 111 -25.49 23.78 19.99
CA VAL A 111 -26.46 23.97 21.08
C VAL A 111 -26.09 25.26 21.80
N GLU A 112 -27.05 26.16 21.97
CA GLU A 112 -26.84 27.43 22.70
C GLU A 112 -26.73 27.18 24.20
N TYR A 113 -25.73 27.83 24.79
CA TYR A 113 -25.49 27.80 26.22
C TYR A 113 -25.09 29.18 26.72
N ASN A 114 -25.77 29.68 27.73
CA ASN A 114 -25.45 31.00 28.33
C ASN A 114 -24.40 30.82 29.43
N ALA A 115 -23.22 31.40 29.21
CA ALA A 115 -22.05 31.28 30.10
C ALA A 115 -21.73 32.59 30.85
N GLU A 116 -22.52 33.69 30.68
CA GLU A 116 -22.11 35.05 31.01
C GLU A 116 -21.80 35.33 32.52
N THR A 117 -22.29 34.49 33.44
CA THR A 117 -22.12 34.72 34.88
C THR A 117 -21.47 33.58 35.65
N LYS A 118 -21.01 32.55 34.96
CA LYS A 118 -20.55 31.31 35.59
C LYS A 118 -19.03 31.19 35.55
N SER A 119 -18.42 30.61 36.59
CA SER A 119 -17.01 30.23 36.55
C SER A 119 -16.80 29.04 35.64
N ILE A 120 -15.59 28.92 35.06
CA ILE A 120 -15.24 27.80 34.15
C ILE A 120 -15.47 26.45 34.83
N GLU A 121 -15.19 26.31 36.13
CA GLU A 121 -15.40 25.06 36.85
C GLU A 121 -16.89 24.72 37.02
N GLN A 122 -17.76 25.72 37.22
CA GLN A 122 -19.20 25.50 37.27
C GLN A 122 -19.73 25.07 35.90
N ILE A 123 -19.25 25.72 34.82
CA ILE A 123 -19.60 25.39 33.44
C ILE A 123 -19.19 23.93 33.12
N LYS A 124 -17.97 23.52 33.48
CA LYS A 124 -17.50 22.15 33.28
C LYS A 124 -18.37 21.14 34.01
N ARG A 125 -18.74 21.39 35.27
CA ARG A 125 -19.62 20.47 36.05
C ARG A 125 -21.00 20.35 35.41
N GLU A 126 -21.61 21.47 35.00
CA GLU A 126 -22.92 21.49 34.38
C GLU A 126 -22.93 20.77 33.02
N LEU A 127 -21.95 21.09 32.15
CA LEU A 127 -21.85 20.47 30.83
C LEU A 127 -21.47 18.99 30.86
N ASN A 128 -20.64 18.58 31.83
CA ASN A 128 -20.38 17.14 32.06
C ASN A 128 -21.67 16.43 32.51
N GLY A 129 -22.49 17.04 33.33
CA GLY A 129 -23.82 16.51 33.68
C GLY A 129 -24.71 16.34 32.45
N LYS A 130 -24.73 17.34 31.54
CA LYS A 130 -25.50 17.27 30.29
C LYS A 130 -24.99 16.23 29.33
N ILE A 131 -23.65 15.99 29.25
CA ILE A 131 -23.08 14.89 28.49
C ILE A 131 -23.55 13.55 29.07
N THR A 132 -23.50 13.36 30.38
CA THR A 132 -23.97 12.16 31.07
C THR A 132 -25.45 11.91 30.84
N ALA A 133 -26.28 12.98 30.88
CA ALA A 133 -27.71 12.93 30.57
C ALA A 133 -28.03 12.75 29.08
N LYS A 134 -27.03 12.73 28.22
CA LYS A 134 -27.15 12.65 26.74
C LYS A 134 -27.92 13.82 26.10
N GLU A 135 -27.96 14.97 26.75
CA GLU A 135 -28.54 16.19 26.20
C GLU A 135 -27.64 16.83 25.15
N ILE A 136 -26.31 16.78 25.38
CA ILE A 136 -25.25 17.20 24.45
C ILE A 136 -24.24 16.06 24.26
N ASP A 137 -23.49 16.11 23.17
CA ASP A 137 -22.49 15.09 22.85
C ASP A 137 -21.06 15.59 23.12
N ALA A 138 -20.85 16.92 23.04
CA ALA A 138 -19.54 17.52 23.24
C ALA A 138 -19.67 19.00 23.63
N TYR A 139 -18.60 19.53 24.26
CA TYR A 139 -18.43 20.96 24.43
C TYR A 139 -16.98 21.41 24.27
N LEU A 140 -16.80 22.63 23.78
CA LEU A 140 -15.52 23.31 23.55
C LEU A 140 -15.41 24.51 24.44
N ILE A 141 -14.32 24.66 25.19
CA ILE A 141 -13.99 25.85 25.95
C ILE A 141 -12.95 26.66 25.18
N VAL A 142 -13.30 27.89 24.82
CA VAL A 142 -12.41 28.85 24.19
C VAL A 142 -11.72 29.66 25.30
N PRO A 143 -10.37 29.64 25.38
CA PRO A 143 -9.65 30.41 26.39
C PRO A 143 -9.73 31.92 26.11
N THR A 144 -9.72 32.72 27.15
CA THR A 144 -9.75 34.19 27.03
C THR A 144 -8.51 34.77 26.35
N ASN A 145 -7.39 34.02 26.40
CA ASN A 145 -6.12 34.39 25.78
C ASN A 145 -5.92 33.68 24.42
N TYR A 146 -7.01 33.47 23.64
CA TYR A 146 -6.98 32.75 22.35
C TYR A 146 -6.00 33.38 21.32
N ASP A 147 -5.60 34.62 21.51
CA ASP A 147 -4.66 35.37 20.67
C ASP A 147 -3.18 35.02 20.91
N THR A 148 -2.87 34.37 22.04
CA THR A 148 -1.51 33.98 22.38
C THR A 148 -1.09 32.64 21.72
N PRO A 149 0.24 32.42 21.45
CA PRO A 149 0.72 31.18 20.88
C PRO A 149 0.45 29.92 21.71
N ASN A 150 0.32 30.10 23.05
CA ASN A 150 0.14 29.01 24.02
C ASN A 150 -1.32 28.86 24.50
N ALA A 151 -2.28 29.39 23.76
CA ALA A 151 -3.69 29.25 24.11
C ALA A 151 -4.12 27.79 24.07
N GLN A 152 -4.66 27.30 25.19
CA GLN A 152 -5.14 25.93 25.31
C GLN A 152 -6.65 25.87 25.15
N PHE A 153 -7.12 25.29 24.05
CA PHE A 153 -8.51 24.97 23.82
C PHE A 153 -8.83 23.61 24.43
N GLU A 154 -9.85 23.50 25.23
CA GLU A 154 -10.26 22.25 25.85
C GLU A 154 -11.53 21.72 25.20
N PHE A 155 -11.45 20.53 24.62
CA PHE A 155 -12.57 19.84 23.99
C PHE A 155 -12.93 18.58 24.78
N PHE A 156 -14.17 18.49 25.20
CA PHE A 156 -14.72 17.36 25.92
C PHE A 156 -15.82 16.72 25.10
N SER A 157 -15.72 15.43 24.84
CA SER A 157 -16.67 14.69 24.00
C SER A 157 -16.91 13.29 24.53
N ARG A 158 -18.16 12.85 24.43
CA ARG A 158 -18.53 11.46 24.66
C ARG A 158 -17.96 10.53 23.57
N LYS A 159 -17.75 11.05 22.34
CA LYS A 159 -17.18 10.36 21.20
C LYS A 159 -15.70 10.76 20.98
N ALA A 160 -14.91 10.82 22.05
CA ALA A 160 -13.51 11.30 21.98
C ALA A 160 -12.62 10.49 21.01
N GLY A 161 -13.00 9.24 20.67
CA GLY A 161 -12.34 8.41 19.68
C GLY A 161 -12.68 8.69 18.21
N ASP A 162 -13.60 9.62 17.94
CA ASP A 162 -13.93 10.04 16.58
C ASP A 162 -12.85 10.96 16.02
N PHE A 163 -11.82 10.33 15.44
CA PHE A 163 -10.65 11.03 14.91
C PHE A 163 -11.02 12.01 13.79
N VAL A 164 -12.01 11.69 12.96
CA VAL A 164 -12.44 12.50 11.81
C VAL A 164 -13.10 13.79 12.31
N ALA A 165 -14.11 13.67 13.19
CA ALA A 165 -14.78 14.82 13.78
C ALA A 165 -13.82 15.71 14.59
N ASN A 166 -12.91 15.10 15.36
CA ASN A 166 -11.91 15.82 16.14
C ASN A 166 -10.93 16.60 15.26
N SER A 167 -10.50 16.01 14.13
CA SER A 167 -9.60 16.66 13.17
C SER A 167 -10.28 17.84 12.47
N SER A 168 -11.54 17.67 12.03
CA SER A 168 -12.35 18.73 11.43
C SER A 168 -12.53 19.88 12.40
N LEU A 169 -12.94 19.61 13.64
CA LEU A 169 -13.09 20.62 14.66
C LEU A 169 -11.79 21.38 14.92
N LYS A 170 -10.65 20.66 15.03
CA LYS A 170 -9.32 21.28 15.20
C LYS A 170 -8.98 22.22 14.05
N ASN A 171 -9.25 21.83 12.80
CA ASN A 171 -9.01 22.65 11.63
C ASN A 171 -9.92 23.89 11.62
N ALA A 172 -11.19 23.72 11.93
CA ALA A 172 -12.14 24.83 12.03
C ALA A 172 -11.78 25.83 13.15
N ILE A 173 -11.30 25.35 14.32
CA ILE A 173 -10.80 26.21 15.41
C ILE A 173 -9.58 26.98 14.92
N ASN A 174 -8.60 26.31 14.31
CA ASN A 174 -7.39 26.95 13.78
C ASN A 174 -7.75 28.03 12.74
N GLY A 175 -8.69 27.74 11.85
CA GLY A 175 -9.21 28.69 10.87
C GLY A 175 -9.88 29.89 11.54
N ALA A 176 -10.76 29.66 12.50
CA ALA A 176 -11.49 30.72 13.22
C ALA A 176 -10.55 31.63 14.02
N VAL A 177 -9.58 31.04 14.73
CA VAL A 177 -8.59 31.82 15.51
C VAL A 177 -7.68 32.61 14.58
N ARG A 178 -7.22 32.01 13.47
CA ARG A 178 -6.40 32.70 12.47
C ARG A 178 -7.17 33.89 11.87
N SER A 179 -8.41 33.68 11.44
CA SER A 179 -9.27 34.72 10.88
C SER A 179 -9.52 35.84 11.86
N GLN A 180 -9.73 35.50 13.17
CA GLN A 180 -9.91 36.51 14.21
C GLN A 180 -8.63 37.31 14.46
N ARG A 181 -7.47 36.68 14.56
CA ARG A 181 -6.17 37.35 14.72
C ARG A 181 -5.85 38.30 13.56
N LEU A 182 -6.20 37.89 12.32
CA LEU A 182 -6.05 38.74 11.15
C LEU A 182 -6.94 39.97 11.20
N ALA A 183 -8.19 39.79 11.62
CA ALA A 183 -9.11 40.92 11.79
C ALA A 183 -8.65 41.88 12.89
N ASP A 184 -8.19 41.37 14.02
CA ASP A 184 -7.63 42.17 15.11
C ASP A 184 -6.37 42.94 14.68
N ALA A 185 -5.58 42.39 13.71
CA ALA A 185 -4.42 43.01 13.09
C ALA A 185 -4.75 43.93 11.88
N ASN A 186 -6.03 44.10 11.52
CA ASN A 186 -6.47 44.81 10.31
C ASN A 186 -5.87 44.28 8.97
N ILE A 187 -5.61 42.96 8.91
CA ILE A 187 -5.14 42.31 7.69
C ILE A 187 -6.33 41.58 7.05
N SER A 188 -6.62 41.89 5.77
CA SER A 188 -7.72 41.21 5.08
C SER A 188 -7.32 39.75 4.75
N GLU A 189 -8.28 38.82 4.89
CA GLU A 189 -8.09 37.39 4.54
C GLU A 189 -7.66 37.21 3.08
N ASP A 190 -8.17 38.04 2.15
CA ASP A 190 -7.80 37.95 0.73
C ASP A 190 -6.34 38.33 0.49
N LYS A 191 -5.80 39.30 1.22
CA LYS A 191 -4.36 39.62 1.14
C LYS A 191 -3.51 38.45 1.65
N LEU A 192 -3.92 37.80 2.73
CA LEU A 192 -3.19 36.66 3.27
C LEU A 192 -3.30 35.44 2.33
N LYS A 193 -4.49 35.19 1.75
CA LYS A 193 -4.72 34.10 0.79
C LYS A 193 -3.82 34.25 -0.43
N ASN A 194 -3.66 35.48 -0.93
CA ASN A 194 -2.76 35.77 -2.03
C ASN A 194 -1.27 35.65 -1.65
N LEU A 195 -0.90 35.97 -0.42
CA LEU A 195 0.47 35.86 0.10
C LEU A 195 0.82 34.42 0.52
N SER A 196 -0.17 33.62 0.90
CA SER A 196 -0.02 32.22 1.35
C SER A 196 -0.48 31.20 0.30
N GLN A 197 -0.62 31.59 -0.97
CA GLN A 197 -0.85 30.63 -2.04
C GLN A 197 0.31 29.63 -2.04
N ASN A 198 -0.03 28.37 -1.85
CA ASN A 198 0.94 27.30 -1.99
C ASN A 198 1.48 27.36 -3.42
N ILE A 199 2.79 27.42 -3.52
CA ILE A 199 3.46 27.27 -4.82
C ILE A 199 3.24 25.81 -5.23
N ASP A 200 2.55 25.63 -6.34
CA ASP A 200 2.36 24.30 -6.93
C ASP A 200 3.67 23.91 -7.63
N LEU A 201 4.44 23.05 -6.96
CA LEU A 201 5.70 22.54 -7.49
C LEU A 201 5.41 21.28 -8.33
N SER A 202 5.25 21.44 -9.63
CA SER A 202 5.20 20.28 -10.53
C SER A 202 6.61 19.70 -10.71
N VAL A 203 6.86 18.55 -10.07
CA VAL A 203 8.13 17.82 -10.21
C VAL A 203 8.06 16.96 -11.46
N ARG A 204 8.86 17.33 -12.49
CA ARG A 204 9.01 16.56 -13.72
C ARG A 204 10.40 15.93 -13.76
N LYS A 205 10.44 14.67 -14.13
CA LYS A 205 11.69 13.96 -14.35
C LYS A 205 12.17 14.25 -15.78
N VAL A 206 13.41 14.73 -15.91
CA VAL A 206 14.06 14.86 -17.21
C VAL A 206 14.85 13.58 -17.50
N SER A 207 14.47 12.87 -18.57
CA SER A 207 15.19 11.70 -19.06
C SER A 207 16.52 12.13 -19.72
N GLU A 208 17.50 11.22 -19.86
CA GLU A 208 18.73 11.47 -20.63
C GLU A 208 18.44 11.83 -22.10
N THR A 209 17.27 11.46 -22.62
CA THR A 209 16.80 11.84 -23.97
C THR A 209 16.09 13.20 -24.01
N GLY A 210 15.96 13.90 -22.88
CA GLY A 210 15.32 15.20 -22.78
C GLY A 210 13.79 15.16 -22.68
N ASP A 211 13.19 13.97 -22.60
CA ASP A 211 11.74 13.82 -22.43
C ASP A 211 11.32 14.07 -20.97
N GLU A 212 10.31 14.90 -20.78
CA GLU A 212 9.73 15.17 -19.46
C GLU A 212 8.70 14.09 -19.12
N LYS A 213 8.92 13.36 -18.01
CA LYS A 213 8.00 12.33 -17.52
C LYS A 213 7.50 12.65 -16.11
N ASP A 214 6.25 12.33 -15.86
CA ASP A 214 5.66 12.44 -14.52
C ASP A 214 6.24 11.37 -13.58
N SER A 215 6.71 11.78 -12.40
CA SER A 215 7.41 10.90 -11.47
C SER A 215 6.47 10.10 -10.53
N GLU A 216 5.27 10.62 -10.26
CA GLU A 216 4.37 10.02 -9.25
C GLU A 216 3.78 8.67 -9.66
N GLY A 217 3.32 8.54 -10.90
CA GLY A 217 2.78 7.27 -11.41
C GLY A 217 3.80 6.14 -11.47
N SER A 218 5.07 6.47 -11.73
CA SER A 218 6.16 5.48 -11.79
C SER A 218 6.50 4.89 -10.42
N PHE A 219 6.41 5.69 -9.34
CA PHE A 219 6.64 5.22 -7.98
C PHE A 219 5.60 4.15 -7.57
N ALA A 220 4.31 4.44 -7.77
CA ALA A 220 3.24 3.52 -7.41
C ALA A 220 3.32 2.20 -8.20
N ALA A 221 3.56 2.28 -9.52
CA ALA A 221 3.73 1.10 -10.36
C ALA A 221 4.92 0.25 -9.93
N ALA A 222 6.08 0.86 -9.66
CA ALA A 222 7.28 0.16 -9.22
C ALA A 222 7.07 -0.52 -7.86
N PHE A 223 6.39 0.15 -6.92
CA PHE A 223 6.04 -0.41 -5.62
C PHE A 223 5.13 -1.63 -5.75
N ILE A 224 4.05 -1.52 -6.54
CA ILE A 224 3.09 -2.62 -6.75
C ILE A 224 3.80 -3.82 -7.38
N VAL A 225 4.64 -3.60 -8.38
CA VAL A 225 5.40 -4.68 -9.04
C VAL A 225 6.35 -5.37 -8.05
N GLY A 226 7.10 -4.61 -7.26
CA GLY A 226 7.96 -5.16 -6.21
C GLY A 226 7.19 -6.00 -5.20
N LEU A 227 6.02 -5.51 -4.75
CA LEU A 227 5.13 -6.20 -3.84
C LEU A 227 4.56 -7.50 -4.45
N MET A 228 4.13 -7.46 -5.72
CA MET A 228 3.62 -8.64 -6.43
C MET A 228 4.67 -9.74 -6.53
N ILE A 229 5.91 -9.41 -6.92
CA ILE A 229 7.01 -10.38 -6.98
C ILE A 229 7.29 -10.94 -5.59
N TYR A 230 7.44 -10.06 -4.58
CA TYR A 230 7.71 -10.46 -3.20
C TYR A 230 6.67 -11.46 -2.66
N ILE A 231 5.39 -11.13 -2.76
CA ILE A 231 4.29 -12.00 -2.27
C ILE A 231 4.29 -13.32 -3.03
N THR A 232 4.45 -13.28 -4.35
CA THR A 232 4.41 -14.50 -5.18
C THR A 232 5.58 -15.43 -4.85
N LEU A 233 6.80 -14.90 -4.73
CA LEU A 233 7.98 -15.71 -4.35
C LEU A 233 7.83 -16.31 -2.96
N LEU A 234 7.24 -15.54 -2.01
CA LEU A 234 6.96 -16.02 -0.66
C LEU A 234 5.98 -17.20 -0.67
N ILE A 235 4.84 -17.06 -1.34
CA ILE A 235 3.78 -18.08 -1.39
C ILE A 235 4.28 -19.35 -2.07
N TYR A 236 4.89 -19.23 -3.25
CA TYR A 236 5.34 -20.40 -3.99
C TYR A 236 6.57 -21.06 -3.39
N GLY A 237 7.44 -20.29 -2.73
CA GLY A 237 8.51 -20.84 -1.91
C GLY A 237 7.98 -21.76 -0.81
N GLN A 238 7.01 -21.31 -0.03
CA GLN A 238 6.37 -22.11 1.00
C GLN A 238 5.63 -23.34 0.43
N GLN A 239 5.02 -23.24 -0.73
CA GLN A 239 4.40 -24.38 -1.41
C GLN A 239 5.41 -25.45 -1.82
N ILE A 240 6.58 -25.06 -2.33
CA ILE A 240 7.67 -26.00 -2.67
C ILE A 240 8.17 -26.70 -1.41
N LEU A 241 8.41 -25.96 -0.33
CA LEU A 241 8.82 -26.50 0.96
C LEU A 241 7.84 -27.59 1.43
N ALA A 242 6.55 -27.22 1.52
CA ALA A 242 5.51 -28.13 1.95
C ALA A 242 5.41 -29.38 1.06
N ALA A 243 5.48 -29.21 -0.26
CA ALA A 243 5.38 -30.31 -1.20
C ALA A 243 6.57 -31.29 -1.11
N VAL A 244 7.78 -30.79 -0.80
CA VAL A 244 8.97 -31.67 -0.63
C VAL A 244 8.90 -32.44 0.69
N ILE A 245 8.45 -31.80 1.79
CA ILE A 245 8.28 -32.46 3.09
C ILE A 245 7.16 -33.51 3.01
N GLU A 246 6.02 -33.20 2.39
CA GLU A 246 4.90 -34.13 2.18
C GLU A 246 5.35 -35.41 1.45
N GLU A 247 6.18 -35.29 0.40
CA GLU A 247 6.72 -36.45 -0.32
C GLU A 247 7.65 -37.29 0.53
N LYS A 248 8.41 -36.67 1.43
CA LYS A 248 9.28 -37.37 2.37
C LYS A 248 8.48 -38.14 3.44
N GLU A 249 7.52 -37.44 4.08
CA GLU A 249 6.66 -38.02 5.12
C GLU A 249 5.82 -39.19 4.62
N THR A 250 5.34 -39.12 3.38
CA THR A 250 4.50 -40.18 2.77
C THR A 250 5.28 -41.30 2.13
N ARG A 251 6.62 -41.27 2.12
CA ARG A 251 7.53 -42.22 1.43
C ARG A 251 7.23 -42.37 -0.06
N ILE A 252 6.46 -41.50 -0.66
CA ILE A 252 6.17 -41.49 -2.10
C ILE A 252 7.46 -41.32 -2.91
N ALA A 253 8.46 -40.65 -2.34
CA ALA A 253 9.78 -40.45 -2.94
C ALA A 253 10.45 -41.77 -3.33
N GLU A 254 10.36 -42.83 -2.50
CA GLU A 254 10.97 -44.16 -2.78
C GLU A 254 10.36 -44.80 -4.03
N ILE A 255 9.04 -44.70 -4.19
CA ILE A 255 8.30 -45.22 -5.34
C ILE A 255 8.65 -44.40 -6.61
N LEU A 256 8.72 -43.06 -6.47
CA LEU A 256 9.03 -42.17 -7.59
C LEU A 256 10.47 -42.37 -8.09
N PHE A 257 11.45 -42.59 -7.19
CA PHE A 257 12.84 -42.80 -7.56
C PHE A 257 13.07 -44.12 -8.30
N SER A 258 12.20 -45.12 -8.13
CA SER A 258 12.22 -46.32 -8.95
C SER A 258 11.76 -46.07 -10.40
N SER A 259 10.97 -44.99 -10.60
CA SER A 259 10.33 -44.69 -11.89
C SER A 259 11.02 -43.59 -12.71
N ALA A 260 11.69 -42.61 -12.06
CA ALA A 260 12.34 -41.48 -12.72
C ALA A 260 13.59 -41.03 -11.95
N LYS A 261 14.49 -40.31 -12.63
CA LYS A 261 15.70 -39.77 -11.98
C LYS A 261 15.30 -38.65 -10.97
N PRO A 262 15.92 -38.59 -9.76
CA PRO A 262 15.64 -37.58 -8.75
C PRO A 262 15.70 -36.15 -9.31
N PHE A 263 16.64 -35.85 -10.18
CA PHE A 263 16.78 -34.58 -10.86
C PHE A 263 15.57 -34.25 -11.76
N GLU A 264 15.03 -35.20 -12.52
CA GLU A 264 13.88 -35.00 -13.39
C GLU A 264 12.61 -34.74 -12.58
N LEU A 265 12.46 -35.37 -11.41
CA LEU A 265 11.34 -35.16 -10.49
C LEU A 265 11.41 -33.79 -9.86
N MET A 266 12.57 -33.43 -9.30
CA MET A 266 12.76 -32.11 -8.67
C MET A 266 12.55 -30.96 -9.67
N MET A 267 13.21 -31.04 -10.84
CA MET A 267 13.05 -30.00 -11.88
C MET A 267 11.65 -29.97 -12.47
N GLY A 268 11.01 -31.12 -12.63
CA GLY A 268 9.61 -31.19 -13.09
C GLY A 268 8.66 -30.50 -12.11
N LYS A 269 8.86 -30.68 -10.80
CA LYS A 269 8.12 -29.99 -9.76
C LYS A 269 8.38 -28.48 -9.80
N LEU A 270 9.63 -28.05 -9.80
CA LEU A 270 9.99 -26.63 -9.86
C LEU A 270 9.36 -25.95 -11.09
N VAL A 271 9.46 -26.53 -12.26
CA VAL A 271 8.87 -25.98 -13.49
C VAL A 271 7.33 -25.96 -13.42
N GLY A 272 6.71 -27.04 -12.93
CA GLY A 272 5.24 -27.12 -12.80
C GLY A 272 4.67 -26.05 -11.86
N VAL A 273 5.29 -25.89 -10.69
CA VAL A 273 4.92 -24.85 -9.72
C VAL A 273 5.22 -23.45 -10.26
N GLY A 274 6.36 -23.27 -10.94
CA GLY A 274 6.73 -21.99 -11.57
C GLY A 274 5.73 -21.54 -12.64
N LEU A 275 5.22 -22.47 -13.46
CA LEU A 275 4.17 -22.20 -14.43
C LEU A 275 2.85 -21.78 -13.76
N ALA A 276 2.52 -22.37 -12.60
CA ALA A 276 1.36 -21.92 -11.83
C ALA A 276 1.55 -20.49 -11.30
N GLY A 277 2.76 -20.15 -10.81
CA GLY A 277 3.12 -18.80 -10.41
C GLY A 277 3.03 -17.79 -11.56
N LEU A 278 3.52 -18.14 -12.73
CA LEU A 278 3.39 -17.31 -13.94
C LEU A 278 1.92 -17.09 -14.32
N THR A 279 1.09 -18.13 -14.24
CA THR A 279 -0.35 -18.02 -14.51
C THR A 279 -1.01 -17.04 -13.54
N GLN A 280 -0.68 -17.13 -12.26
CA GLN A 280 -1.20 -16.21 -11.24
C GLN A 280 -0.77 -14.77 -11.50
N LEU A 281 0.52 -14.54 -11.78
CA LEU A 281 1.02 -13.21 -12.09
C LEU A 281 0.39 -12.63 -13.36
N ALA A 282 0.21 -13.43 -14.41
CA ALA A 282 -0.46 -12.99 -15.62
C ALA A 282 -1.91 -12.54 -15.32
N ILE A 283 -2.64 -13.29 -14.49
CA ILE A 283 -3.99 -12.90 -14.06
C ILE A 283 -3.95 -11.58 -13.26
N TRP A 284 -2.98 -11.41 -12.37
CA TRP A 284 -2.83 -10.18 -11.56
C TRP A 284 -2.49 -8.97 -12.42
N ILE A 285 -1.57 -9.12 -13.40
CA ILE A 285 -1.24 -8.03 -14.35
C ILE A 285 -2.46 -7.66 -15.18
N ILE A 286 -3.17 -8.65 -15.74
CA ILE A 286 -4.39 -8.39 -16.54
C ILE A 286 -5.43 -7.68 -15.67
N SER A 287 -5.64 -8.14 -14.44
CA SER A 287 -6.58 -7.52 -13.50
C SER A 287 -6.19 -6.08 -13.17
N ALA A 288 -4.89 -5.82 -12.94
CA ALA A 288 -4.38 -4.48 -12.67
C ALA A 288 -4.58 -3.55 -13.89
N LEU A 289 -4.27 -4.03 -15.10
CA LEU A 289 -4.49 -3.26 -16.34
C LEU A 289 -5.97 -2.94 -16.56
N VAL A 290 -6.86 -3.89 -16.27
CA VAL A 290 -8.33 -3.66 -16.37
C VAL A 290 -8.77 -2.62 -15.35
N LEU A 291 -8.34 -2.73 -14.08
CA LEU A 291 -8.70 -1.78 -13.03
C LEU A 291 -8.18 -0.37 -13.32
N VAL A 292 -6.92 -0.25 -13.77
CA VAL A 292 -6.33 1.02 -14.22
C VAL A 292 -7.10 1.57 -15.42
N GLY A 293 -7.43 0.73 -16.42
CA GLY A 293 -8.18 1.15 -17.59
C GLY A 293 -9.59 1.68 -17.25
N ILE A 294 -10.30 1.03 -16.32
CA ILE A 294 -11.59 1.50 -15.82
C ILE A 294 -11.43 2.83 -15.07
N GLY A 295 -10.44 2.93 -14.19
CA GLY A 295 -10.14 4.16 -13.45
C GLY A 295 -9.86 5.32 -14.40
N LEU A 296 -9.02 5.11 -15.40
CA LEU A 296 -8.68 6.12 -16.41
C LEU A 296 -9.88 6.55 -17.25
N ALA A 297 -10.72 5.60 -17.67
CA ALA A 297 -11.93 5.92 -18.43
C ALA A 297 -12.89 6.81 -17.61
N GLN A 298 -13.04 6.54 -16.33
CA GLN A 298 -13.86 7.36 -15.43
C GLN A 298 -13.25 8.76 -15.21
N MET A 299 -11.93 8.84 -15.03
CA MET A 299 -11.24 10.11 -14.78
C MET A 299 -11.17 10.98 -16.04
N SER A 300 -10.97 10.37 -17.22
CA SER A 300 -11.06 11.07 -18.52
C SER A 300 -12.48 11.62 -18.76
N ALA A 301 -13.50 10.88 -18.40
CA ALA A 301 -14.90 11.36 -18.47
C ALA A 301 -15.15 12.54 -17.51
N ALA A 302 -14.38 12.64 -16.41
CA ALA A 302 -14.39 13.75 -15.47
C ALA A 302 -13.48 14.94 -15.88
N GLY A 303 -12.87 14.89 -17.09
CA GLY A 303 -12.03 15.97 -17.63
C GLY A 303 -10.62 16.04 -17.04
N MET A 304 -10.15 14.96 -16.39
CA MET A 304 -8.81 14.88 -15.78
C MET A 304 -7.83 14.17 -16.70
N ASN A 305 -6.67 14.80 -16.94
CA ASN A 305 -5.55 14.16 -17.61
C ASN A 305 -4.61 13.55 -16.57
N ILE A 306 -4.57 12.21 -16.51
CA ILE A 306 -3.62 11.50 -15.67
C ILE A 306 -2.52 10.93 -16.54
N SER A 307 -1.30 11.19 -16.12
CA SER A 307 -0.12 10.61 -16.73
C SER A 307 0.01 9.15 -16.26
N ILE A 308 -0.04 8.22 -17.23
CA ILE A 308 0.20 6.80 -16.99
C ILE A 308 1.69 6.54 -17.13
N PRO A 309 2.32 5.72 -16.26
CA PRO A 309 3.68 5.26 -16.52
C PRO A 309 3.76 4.55 -17.87
N ASP A 310 4.78 4.87 -18.67
CA ASP A 310 5.04 4.20 -19.93
C ASP A 310 5.48 2.76 -19.70
N ILE A 311 4.52 1.84 -19.58
CA ILE A 311 4.80 0.41 -19.48
C ILE A 311 4.98 -0.15 -20.90
N THR A 312 6.23 -0.27 -21.33
CA THR A 312 6.53 -0.87 -22.62
C THR A 312 6.36 -2.40 -22.60
N PRO A 313 6.05 -3.04 -23.74
CA PRO A 313 6.03 -4.51 -23.78
C PRO A 313 7.34 -5.16 -23.32
N LEU A 314 8.48 -4.50 -23.53
CA LEU A 314 9.79 -4.95 -23.09
C LEU A 314 9.90 -4.97 -21.55
N THR A 315 9.33 -3.97 -20.87
CA THR A 315 9.26 -3.93 -19.40
C THR A 315 8.51 -5.14 -18.84
N ILE A 316 7.40 -5.53 -19.48
CA ILE A 316 6.63 -6.72 -19.10
C ILE A 316 7.48 -8.01 -19.30
N VAL A 317 8.23 -8.09 -20.39
CA VAL A 317 9.13 -9.23 -20.63
C VAL A 317 10.21 -9.31 -19.55
N TYR A 318 10.85 -8.20 -19.20
CA TYR A 318 11.83 -8.17 -18.10
C TYR A 318 11.23 -8.59 -16.77
N PHE A 319 10.00 -8.13 -16.47
CA PHE A 319 9.29 -8.55 -15.28
C PHE A 319 9.16 -10.07 -15.19
N PHE A 320 8.71 -10.73 -16.26
CA PHE A 320 8.59 -12.20 -16.27
C PHE A 320 9.94 -12.91 -16.19
N ILE A 321 11.00 -12.38 -16.84
CA ILE A 321 12.35 -12.94 -16.76
C ILE A 321 12.85 -12.89 -15.31
N PHE A 322 12.79 -11.75 -14.65
CA PHE A 322 13.27 -11.60 -13.28
C PHE A 322 12.42 -12.35 -12.27
N PHE A 323 11.11 -12.44 -12.50
CA PHE A 323 10.25 -13.32 -11.71
C PHE A 323 10.70 -14.78 -11.81
N LEU A 324 10.93 -15.30 -13.01
CA LEU A 324 11.40 -16.67 -13.20
C LEU A 324 12.76 -16.92 -12.55
N LEU A 325 13.69 -15.99 -12.72
CA LEU A 325 15.01 -16.09 -12.08
C LEU A 325 14.87 -16.14 -10.55
N GLY A 326 14.09 -15.25 -9.96
CA GLY A 326 13.80 -15.26 -8.53
C GLY A 326 13.08 -16.53 -8.09
N PHE A 327 12.08 -16.95 -8.84
CA PHE A 327 11.37 -18.19 -8.55
C PHE A 327 12.33 -19.38 -8.48
N PHE A 328 13.19 -19.58 -9.47
CA PHE A 328 14.12 -20.72 -9.47
C PHE A 328 15.16 -20.63 -8.34
N ILE A 329 15.66 -19.44 -8.00
CA ILE A 329 16.57 -19.26 -6.86
C ILE A 329 15.87 -19.69 -5.56
N TYR A 330 14.73 -19.07 -5.25
CA TYR A 330 14.05 -19.31 -3.99
C TYR A 330 13.42 -20.69 -3.91
N ALA A 331 12.78 -21.16 -4.96
CA ALA A 331 12.21 -22.50 -5.02
C ALA A 331 13.27 -23.60 -4.80
N THR A 332 14.49 -23.42 -5.36
CA THR A 332 15.59 -24.36 -5.13
C THR A 332 16.07 -24.33 -3.69
N ILE A 333 16.15 -23.15 -3.05
CA ILE A 333 16.50 -23.03 -1.63
C ILE A 333 15.44 -23.71 -0.75
N TYR A 334 14.16 -23.46 -1.01
CA TYR A 334 13.07 -24.09 -0.27
C TYR A 334 13.03 -25.62 -0.48
N ALA A 335 13.33 -26.09 -1.70
CA ALA A 335 13.46 -27.54 -1.97
C ALA A 335 14.65 -28.16 -1.22
N LEU A 336 15.78 -27.45 -1.13
CA LEU A 336 16.92 -27.86 -0.30
C LEU A 336 16.52 -27.99 1.16
N ILE A 337 15.94 -26.96 1.74
CA ILE A 337 15.46 -26.95 3.14
C ILE A 337 14.52 -28.14 3.37
N GLY A 338 13.50 -28.30 2.52
CA GLY A 338 12.52 -29.39 2.63
C GLY A 338 13.14 -30.78 2.57
N SER A 339 14.22 -30.96 1.77
CA SER A 339 14.92 -32.25 1.72
C SER A 339 15.75 -32.56 2.95
N MET A 340 16.18 -31.54 3.72
CA MET A 340 17.04 -31.68 4.90
C MET A 340 16.24 -31.89 6.20
N VAL A 341 15.03 -31.36 6.27
CA VAL A 341 14.16 -31.42 7.46
C VAL A 341 13.24 -32.64 7.43
N THR A 342 12.70 -33.01 8.58
CA THR A 342 11.79 -34.16 8.71
C THR A 342 10.34 -33.73 8.97
N THR A 343 10.13 -32.52 9.49
CA THR A 343 8.80 -32.01 9.85
C THR A 343 8.56 -30.65 9.24
N MET A 344 7.29 -30.32 9.03
CA MET A 344 6.90 -28.99 8.53
C MET A 344 7.25 -27.87 9.54
N GLN A 345 7.29 -28.18 10.84
CA GLN A 345 7.67 -27.21 11.85
C GLN A 345 9.15 -26.83 11.76
N GLU A 346 10.05 -27.80 11.60
CA GLU A 346 11.47 -27.54 11.36
C GLU A 346 11.67 -26.80 10.04
N GLY A 347 10.99 -27.22 8.97
CA GLY A 347 11.02 -26.57 7.68
C GLY A 347 10.66 -25.10 7.75
N SER A 348 9.62 -24.74 8.51
CA SER A 348 9.18 -23.35 8.69
C SER A 348 10.23 -22.50 9.41
N GLN A 349 10.98 -23.04 10.37
CA GLN A 349 12.05 -22.32 11.05
C GLN A 349 13.21 -21.99 10.08
N PHE A 350 13.66 -22.99 9.29
CA PHE A 350 14.72 -22.75 8.30
C PHE A 350 14.26 -21.89 7.13
N ALA A 351 12.97 -21.91 6.79
CA ALA A 351 12.38 -21.04 5.78
C ALA A 351 12.48 -19.54 6.12
N MET A 352 12.75 -19.20 7.38
CA MET A 352 12.95 -17.81 7.78
C MET A 352 14.14 -17.15 7.06
N PHE A 353 15.22 -17.89 6.75
CA PHE A 353 16.38 -17.34 6.04
C PHE A 353 16.05 -16.81 4.62
N PRO A 354 15.43 -17.58 3.71
CA PRO A 354 15.02 -17.04 2.43
C PRO A 354 13.94 -15.96 2.55
N VAL A 355 13.05 -16.04 3.57
CA VAL A 355 12.08 -14.96 3.84
C VAL A 355 12.80 -13.64 4.19
N PHE A 356 13.82 -13.65 5.05
CA PHE A 356 14.58 -12.45 5.36
C PHE A 356 15.25 -11.85 4.11
N ALA A 357 15.79 -12.67 3.22
CA ALA A 357 16.38 -12.16 1.98
C ALA A 357 15.32 -11.48 1.09
N LEU A 358 14.11 -12.07 0.98
CA LEU A 358 12.97 -11.46 0.28
C LEU A 358 12.54 -10.13 0.91
N VAL A 359 12.46 -10.09 2.25
CA VAL A 359 12.11 -8.86 3.00
C VAL A 359 13.15 -7.78 2.75
N ILE A 360 14.44 -8.11 2.83
CA ILE A 360 15.53 -7.15 2.54
C ILE A 360 15.41 -6.64 1.10
N GLY A 361 15.19 -7.51 0.11
CA GLY A 361 15.00 -7.12 -1.28
C GLY A 361 13.82 -6.17 -1.47
N PHE A 362 12.71 -6.45 -0.80
CA PHE A 362 11.54 -5.57 -0.83
C PHE A 362 11.81 -4.20 -0.19
N TYR A 363 12.44 -4.16 0.99
CA TYR A 363 12.82 -2.88 1.61
C TYR A 363 13.86 -2.10 0.79
N MET A 364 14.84 -2.77 0.18
CA MET A 364 15.80 -2.11 -0.72
C MET A 364 15.12 -1.50 -1.95
N SER A 365 13.99 -2.04 -2.38
CA SER A 365 13.22 -1.47 -3.49
C SER A 365 12.79 -0.02 -3.25
N PHE A 366 12.49 0.37 -2.01
CA PHE A 366 12.16 1.78 -1.69
C PHE A 366 13.33 2.72 -1.98
N THR A 367 14.55 2.29 -1.64
CA THR A 367 15.76 3.09 -1.93
C THR A 367 16.03 3.15 -3.43
N VAL A 368 15.80 2.04 -4.14
CA VAL A 368 15.96 1.94 -5.60
C VAL A 368 14.95 2.84 -6.32
N ILE A 369 13.69 2.89 -5.87
CA ILE A 369 12.67 3.78 -6.45
C ILE A 369 13.06 5.25 -6.25
N ARG A 370 13.58 5.59 -5.07
CA ARG A 370 13.97 6.96 -4.71
C ARG A 370 15.15 7.47 -5.52
N ASP A 371 16.16 6.64 -5.74
CA ASP A 371 17.36 6.97 -6.51
C ASP A 371 17.84 5.75 -7.31
N PRO A 372 17.27 5.53 -8.52
CA PRO A 372 17.58 4.36 -9.36
C PRO A 372 19.02 4.30 -9.86
N ASN A 373 19.71 5.45 -9.92
CA ASN A 373 21.08 5.56 -10.45
C ASN A 373 22.15 5.56 -9.35
N SER A 374 21.77 5.45 -8.08
CA SER A 374 22.71 5.35 -6.97
C SER A 374 23.58 4.09 -7.06
N SER A 375 24.78 4.17 -6.47
CA SER A 375 25.68 3.02 -6.32
C SER A 375 25.00 1.86 -5.57
N LEU A 376 24.16 2.14 -4.58
CA LEU A 376 23.41 1.14 -3.84
C LEU A 376 22.39 0.45 -4.76
N ALA A 377 21.62 1.21 -5.55
CA ALA A 377 20.65 0.67 -6.50
C ALA A 377 21.32 -0.26 -7.52
N PHE A 378 22.53 0.10 -7.99
CA PHE A 378 23.34 -0.75 -8.87
C PHE A 378 23.65 -2.10 -8.22
N TRP A 379 24.25 -2.11 -7.01
CA TRP A 379 24.66 -3.35 -6.37
C TRP A 379 23.48 -4.24 -5.98
N VAL A 380 22.41 -3.70 -5.40
CA VAL A 380 21.25 -4.51 -4.99
C VAL A 380 20.47 -5.06 -6.19
N SER A 381 20.48 -4.36 -7.32
CA SER A 381 19.81 -4.83 -8.54
C SER A 381 20.61 -5.87 -9.34
N ILE A 382 21.88 -6.12 -8.97
CA ILE A 382 22.72 -7.16 -9.56
C ILE A 382 22.85 -8.37 -8.62
N ALA A 383 22.78 -8.16 -7.29
CA ALA A 383 22.92 -9.22 -6.29
C ALA A 383 21.84 -10.31 -6.47
N PRO A 384 22.19 -11.58 -6.70
CA PRO A 384 21.26 -12.61 -7.17
C PRO A 384 20.02 -12.83 -6.27
N PHE A 385 20.16 -12.72 -4.95
CA PHE A 385 19.04 -12.91 -4.03
C PHE A 385 18.12 -11.68 -3.94
N LEU A 386 18.59 -10.50 -4.30
CA LEU A 386 17.84 -9.24 -4.22
C LEU A 386 17.33 -8.79 -5.59
N ALA A 387 18.13 -9.02 -6.63
CA ALA A 387 17.89 -8.60 -8.00
C ALA A 387 16.50 -8.98 -8.55
N PRO A 388 15.93 -10.16 -8.25
CA PRO A 388 14.61 -10.54 -8.75
C PRO A 388 13.48 -9.56 -8.36
N ILE A 389 13.63 -8.87 -7.23
CA ILE A 389 12.66 -7.85 -6.78
C ILE A 389 13.14 -6.46 -7.20
N THR A 390 14.42 -6.15 -6.98
CA THR A 390 14.94 -4.79 -7.10
C THR A 390 15.19 -4.36 -8.54
N MET A 391 15.57 -5.27 -9.45
CA MET A 391 15.81 -4.91 -10.86
C MET A 391 14.51 -4.56 -11.62
N PRO A 392 13.41 -5.32 -11.55
CA PRO A 392 12.13 -4.92 -12.15
C PRO A 392 11.62 -3.57 -11.63
N VAL A 393 11.76 -3.33 -10.32
CA VAL A 393 11.43 -2.06 -9.68
C VAL A 393 12.28 -0.92 -10.26
N ARG A 394 13.61 -1.16 -10.43
CA ARG A 394 14.52 -0.20 -11.01
C ARG A 394 14.17 0.11 -12.47
N ILE A 395 13.86 -0.91 -13.28
CA ILE A 395 13.47 -0.74 -14.68
C ILE A 395 12.22 0.16 -14.82
N LEU A 396 11.25 0.02 -13.90
CA LEU A 396 10.04 0.84 -13.88
C LEU A 396 10.31 2.27 -13.39
N ALA A 397 11.16 2.42 -12.37
CA ALA A 397 11.54 3.74 -11.87
C ALA A 397 12.39 4.50 -12.89
N GLU A 398 13.41 3.83 -13.43
CA GLU A 398 14.27 4.32 -14.51
C GLU A 398 15.02 3.15 -15.14
N THR A 399 14.83 2.93 -16.43
CA THR A 399 15.46 1.81 -17.13
C THR A 399 16.98 1.96 -17.15
N PRO A 400 17.75 1.08 -16.48
CA PRO A 400 19.20 1.14 -16.47
C PRO A 400 19.78 0.74 -17.83
N PRO A 401 21.06 1.04 -18.10
CA PRO A 401 21.75 0.58 -19.31
C PRO A 401 21.64 -0.92 -19.49
N PHE A 402 21.44 -1.39 -20.73
CA PHE A 402 21.20 -2.80 -21.04
C PHE A 402 22.26 -3.75 -20.48
N TRP A 403 23.54 -3.35 -20.43
CA TRP A 403 24.61 -4.18 -19.88
C TRP A 403 24.42 -4.53 -18.40
N GLN A 404 23.79 -3.65 -17.61
CA GLN A 404 23.48 -3.91 -16.19
C GLN A 404 22.38 -4.95 -16.06
N ILE A 405 21.36 -4.87 -16.91
CA ILE A 405 20.26 -5.86 -16.96
C ILE A 405 20.84 -7.22 -17.37
N ALA A 406 21.66 -7.27 -18.42
CA ALA A 406 22.30 -8.48 -18.90
C ALA A 406 23.22 -9.09 -17.83
N LEU A 407 24.01 -8.27 -17.13
CA LEU A 407 24.86 -8.71 -16.02
C LEU A 407 24.03 -9.33 -14.89
N SER A 408 22.95 -8.68 -14.50
CA SER A 408 22.04 -9.18 -13.47
C SER A 408 21.43 -10.53 -13.87
N ILE A 409 20.91 -10.67 -15.09
CA ILE A 409 20.38 -11.93 -15.61
C ILE A 409 21.44 -13.03 -15.58
N THR A 410 22.66 -12.72 -16.03
CA THR A 410 23.76 -13.69 -16.07
C THR A 410 24.14 -14.18 -14.68
N LEU A 411 24.29 -13.27 -13.70
CA LEU A 411 24.64 -13.63 -12.33
C LEU A 411 23.52 -14.44 -11.65
N ASN A 412 22.26 -14.08 -11.88
CA ASN A 412 21.13 -14.88 -11.39
C ASN A 412 21.11 -16.28 -12.02
N ALA A 413 21.34 -16.41 -13.33
CA ALA A 413 21.37 -17.69 -14.02
C ALA A 413 22.53 -18.58 -13.51
N LEU A 414 23.71 -18.02 -13.29
CA LEU A 414 24.86 -18.73 -12.70
C LEU A 414 24.55 -19.19 -11.27
N THR A 415 23.89 -18.34 -10.47
CA THR A 415 23.47 -18.69 -9.12
C THR A 415 22.46 -19.83 -9.13
N ILE A 416 21.47 -19.81 -10.04
CA ILE A 416 20.52 -20.91 -10.22
C ILE A 416 21.27 -22.20 -10.57
N ALA A 417 22.19 -22.17 -11.53
CA ALA A 417 22.97 -23.34 -11.91
C ALA A 417 23.75 -23.94 -10.73
N GLY A 418 24.39 -23.07 -9.92
CA GLY A 418 25.07 -23.47 -8.69
C GLY A 418 24.16 -24.09 -7.65
N LEU A 419 23.02 -23.43 -7.39
CA LEU A 419 22.02 -23.91 -6.42
C LEU A 419 21.38 -25.22 -6.86
N VAL A 420 21.03 -25.36 -8.13
CA VAL A 420 20.45 -26.61 -8.68
C VAL A 420 21.46 -27.73 -8.62
N TRP A 421 22.72 -27.46 -8.92
CA TRP A 421 23.79 -28.46 -8.79
C TRP A 421 23.94 -28.91 -7.31
N LEU A 422 23.94 -27.99 -6.36
CA LEU A 422 24.00 -28.31 -4.93
C LEU A 422 22.75 -29.09 -4.48
N ALA A 423 21.57 -28.61 -4.90
CA ALA A 423 20.29 -29.24 -4.60
C ALA A 423 20.21 -30.67 -5.12
N ALA A 424 20.68 -30.94 -6.33
CA ALA A 424 20.68 -32.30 -6.91
C ALA A 424 21.49 -33.31 -6.09
N ARG A 425 22.57 -32.85 -5.44
CA ARG A 425 23.36 -33.71 -4.54
C ARG A 425 22.67 -33.94 -3.19
N ILE A 426 22.19 -32.89 -2.56
CA ILE A 426 21.59 -32.97 -1.22
C ILE A 426 20.22 -33.64 -1.28
N TYR A 427 19.41 -33.35 -2.28
CA TYR A 427 18.08 -33.93 -2.46
C TYR A 427 18.13 -35.48 -2.55
N ARG A 428 19.15 -36.01 -3.23
CA ARG A 428 19.33 -37.48 -3.31
C ARG A 428 19.60 -38.12 -1.96
N VAL A 429 20.38 -37.49 -1.10
CA VAL A 429 20.74 -38.02 0.22
C VAL A 429 19.62 -37.75 1.22
N GLY A 430 19.10 -36.52 1.22
CA GLY A 430 18.10 -36.08 2.19
C GLY A 430 16.72 -36.73 2.06
N MET A 431 16.35 -37.16 0.86
CA MET A 431 15.07 -37.85 0.64
C MET A 431 15.13 -39.37 0.96
N LEU A 432 16.33 -39.94 1.14
CA LEU A 432 16.52 -41.37 1.49
C LEU A 432 16.81 -41.57 2.99
N MET A 433 17.04 -40.49 3.73
CA MET A 433 17.13 -40.45 5.18
C MET A 433 15.76 -40.14 5.81
#